data_d3f64ddfc58d485c8c808afea8ee46b8
#
_entry.id   d3f64ddfc58d485c8c808afea8ee46b8
#
_cell.length_a   1.000
_cell.length_b   1.000
_cell.length_c   1.000
_cell.angle_alpha   90.00
_cell.angle_beta   90.00
_cell.angle_gamma   90.00
#
_symmetry.space_group_name_H-M   'P 1'
#
loop_
_entity.id
_entity.type
_entity.pdbx_description
1 polymer ?
#
loop_
_entity_poly.entity_id
_entity_poly.type
_entity_poly.pdbx_seq_one_letter_code
_entity_poly.pdbx_strand_id
1 'polypeptide(L)'
;SIISQNRGAGNIKRALGTFWRLVIIEASLGLIMYIILNIFAGPITYLFANSQDGYNVEFQNMIIKVFRYDSLGGCVPLGINAAVMALLFGFGKTKLTLFCNFCRVFVFRIPILWALQNFTTLGSESVGIVMCLSNILTTILSCIVTFFVIRNIKKDYKEMI
;
A
#
# COMPACT_ATOMS: atom_id res chain seq x y z
N SER A 1 -8.73 15.73 2.24
CA SER A 1 -9.47 16.99 2.42
C SER A 1 -10.97 16.88 2.03
N ILE A 2 -11.36 16.34 0.87
CA ILE A 2 -12.80 16.23 0.46
C ILE A 2 -13.63 15.41 1.46
N ILE A 3 -13.10 14.30 1.98
CA ILE A 3 -13.80 13.47 2.98
C ILE A 3 -14.04 14.25 4.27
N SER A 4 -13.04 14.97 4.78
CA SER A 4 -13.16 15.75 5.99
C SER A 4 -14.10 16.95 5.82
N GLN A 5 -14.11 17.61 4.66
CA GLN A 5 -15.05 18.69 4.34
C GLN A 5 -16.49 18.19 4.32
N ASN A 6 -16.79 17.07 3.65
CA ASN A 6 -18.12 16.49 3.63
C ASN A 6 -18.58 16.01 5.02
N ARG A 7 -17.64 15.50 5.84
CA ARG A 7 -17.92 15.17 7.24
C ARG A 7 -18.27 16.43 8.04
N GLY A 8 -17.47 17.50 7.93
CA GLY A 8 -17.70 18.77 8.61
C GLY A 8 -19.04 19.43 8.26
N ALA A 9 -19.49 19.23 7.01
CA ALA A 9 -20.82 19.65 6.54
C ALA A 9 -21.98 18.70 6.93
N GLY A 10 -21.74 17.66 7.74
CA GLY A 10 -22.74 16.66 8.12
C GLY A 10 -23.12 15.65 7.03
N ASN A 11 -22.53 15.75 5.83
CA ASN A 11 -22.88 14.92 4.67
C ASN A 11 -22.16 13.59 4.66
N ILE A 12 -22.44 12.71 5.64
CA ILE A 12 -21.77 11.40 5.81
C ILE A 12 -21.93 10.50 4.58
N LYS A 13 -23.12 10.46 3.96
CA LYS A 13 -23.35 9.68 2.73
C LYS A 13 -22.41 10.11 1.60
N ARG A 14 -22.20 11.41 1.43
CA ARG A 14 -21.31 11.97 0.41
C ARG A 14 -19.85 11.69 0.74
N ALA A 15 -19.46 11.76 2.02
CA ALA A 15 -18.11 11.40 2.47
C ALA A 15 -17.76 9.94 2.14
N LEU A 16 -18.67 9.00 2.45
CA LEU A 16 -18.50 7.58 2.13
C LEU A 16 -18.52 7.29 0.62
N GLY A 17 -19.40 8.00 -0.13
CA GLY A 17 -19.42 7.92 -1.60
C GLY A 17 -18.09 8.37 -2.23
N THR A 18 -17.50 9.45 -1.69
CA THR A 18 -16.17 9.93 -2.11
C THR A 18 -15.10 8.89 -1.83
N PHE A 19 -15.13 8.22 -0.67
CA PHE A 19 -14.19 7.17 -0.33
C PHE A 19 -14.21 6.01 -1.35
N TRP A 20 -15.40 5.50 -1.71
CA TRP A 20 -15.48 4.40 -2.69
C TRP A 20 -14.98 4.80 -4.09
N ARG A 21 -15.28 6.03 -4.52
CA ARG A 21 -14.71 6.56 -5.78
C ARG A 21 -13.20 6.67 -5.72
N LEU A 22 -12.65 7.11 -4.58
CA LEU A 22 -11.21 7.18 -4.37
C LEU A 22 -10.56 5.80 -4.45
N VAL A 23 -11.15 4.77 -3.81
CA VAL A 23 -10.65 3.39 -3.91
C VAL A 23 -10.57 2.90 -5.35
N ILE A 24 -11.61 3.17 -6.17
CA ILE A 24 -11.63 2.78 -7.59
C ILE A 24 -10.54 3.52 -8.36
N ILE A 25 -10.39 4.82 -8.16
CA ILE A 25 -9.38 5.65 -8.83
C ILE A 25 -7.98 5.16 -8.46
N GLU A 26 -7.68 4.97 -7.18
CA GLU A 26 -6.36 4.52 -6.71
C GLU A 26 -6.04 3.10 -7.20
N ALA A 27 -7.01 2.18 -7.20
CA ALA A 27 -6.82 0.84 -7.74
C ALA A 27 -6.55 0.88 -9.26
N SER A 28 -7.28 1.71 -10.01
CA SER A 28 -7.09 1.86 -11.46
C SER A 28 -5.73 2.47 -11.79
N LEU A 29 -5.34 3.55 -11.10
CA LEU A 29 -4.03 4.18 -11.26
C LEU A 29 -2.91 3.22 -10.85
N GLY A 30 -3.08 2.50 -9.74
CA GLY A 30 -2.12 1.49 -9.30
C GLY A 30 -1.93 0.39 -10.34
N LEU A 31 -3.00 -0.07 -11.00
CA LEU A 31 -2.93 -1.08 -12.07
C LEU A 31 -2.19 -0.54 -13.30
N ILE A 32 -2.51 0.69 -13.72
CA ILE A 32 -1.84 1.35 -14.85
C ILE A 32 -0.34 1.49 -14.54
N MET A 33 0.00 1.99 -13.36
CA MET A 33 1.40 2.13 -12.94
C MET A 33 2.12 0.79 -12.85
N TYR A 34 1.47 -0.26 -12.34
CA TYR A 34 2.03 -1.62 -12.31
C TYR A 34 2.39 -2.10 -13.72
N ILE A 35 1.51 -1.92 -14.69
CA ILE A 35 1.75 -2.32 -16.10
C ILE A 35 2.92 -1.52 -16.67
N ILE A 36 2.92 -0.18 -16.51
CA ILE A 36 3.98 0.70 -17.03
C ILE A 36 5.34 0.31 -16.42
N LEU A 37 5.41 0.18 -15.10
CA LEU A 37 6.65 -0.14 -14.40
C LEU A 37 7.22 -1.51 -14.79
N ASN A 38 6.36 -2.51 -15.05
CA ASN A 38 6.82 -3.83 -15.50
C ASN A 38 7.29 -3.83 -16.96
N ILE A 39 6.66 -3.05 -17.84
CA ILE A 39 7.10 -2.89 -19.23
C ILE A 39 8.47 -2.19 -19.28
N PHE A 40 8.63 -1.11 -18.50
CA PHE A 40 9.85 -0.31 -18.49
C PHE A 40 10.87 -0.75 -17.41
N ALA A 41 10.68 -1.90 -16.78
CA ALA A 41 11.59 -2.39 -15.73
C ALA A 41 13.05 -2.48 -16.21
N GLY A 42 13.29 -2.97 -17.44
CA GLY A 42 14.64 -3.05 -18.02
C GLY A 42 15.32 -1.68 -18.15
N PRO A 43 14.75 -0.72 -18.90
CA PRO A 43 15.30 0.63 -19.03
C PRO A 43 15.49 1.36 -17.70
N ILE A 44 14.53 1.24 -16.77
CA ILE A 44 14.61 1.88 -15.46
C ILE A 44 15.76 1.30 -14.64
N THR A 45 15.87 -0.03 -14.57
CA THR A 45 16.89 -0.68 -13.77
C THR A 45 18.30 -0.55 -14.37
N TYR A 46 18.39 -0.37 -15.70
CA TYR A 46 19.67 -0.09 -16.37
C TYR A 46 20.34 1.17 -15.81
N LEU A 47 19.58 2.22 -15.49
CA LEU A 47 20.13 3.45 -14.90
C LEU A 47 20.83 3.20 -13.56
N PHE A 48 20.39 2.20 -12.80
CA PHE A 48 20.96 1.85 -11.50
C PHE A 48 22.04 0.76 -11.58
N ALA A 49 22.06 -0.01 -12.66
CA ALA A 49 23.05 -1.07 -12.89
C ALA A 49 24.34 -0.57 -13.55
N ASN A 50 24.36 0.67 -14.02
CA ASN A 50 25.53 1.30 -14.62
C ASN A 50 26.33 2.02 -13.51
N SER A 51 27.39 1.39 -13.04
CA SER A 51 28.32 1.94 -12.03
C SER A 51 29.62 2.47 -12.67
N GLN A 52 30.49 3.08 -11.86
CA GLN A 52 31.81 3.55 -12.31
C GLN A 52 32.71 2.41 -12.83
N ASP A 53 32.47 1.18 -12.37
CA ASP A 53 33.20 -0.03 -12.79
C ASP A 53 32.61 -0.69 -14.05
N GLY A 54 31.57 -0.11 -14.65
CA GLY A 54 30.89 -0.60 -15.83
C GLY A 54 29.51 -1.23 -15.55
N TYR A 55 28.88 -1.70 -16.64
CA TYR A 55 27.55 -2.32 -16.60
C TYR A 55 27.62 -3.78 -16.14
N ASN A 56 26.85 -4.12 -15.08
CA ASN A 56 26.77 -5.48 -14.55
C ASN A 56 25.38 -6.10 -14.81
N VAL A 57 25.33 -7.08 -15.71
CA VAL A 57 24.10 -7.78 -16.12
C VAL A 57 23.47 -8.57 -14.97
N GLU A 58 24.28 -9.23 -14.13
CA GLU A 58 23.77 -10.02 -13.01
C GLU A 58 23.11 -9.11 -11.96
N PHE A 59 23.73 -7.98 -11.67
CA PHE A 59 23.19 -6.98 -10.77
C PHE A 59 21.88 -6.38 -11.30
N GLN A 60 21.81 -6.08 -12.61
CA GLN A 60 20.57 -5.62 -13.22
C GLN A 60 19.45 -6.66 -13.11
N ASN A 61 19.72 -7.91 -13.41
CA ASN A 61 18.73 -8.99 -13.31
C ASN A 61 18.21 -9.16 -11.88
N MET A 62 19.08 -9.02 -10.89
CA MET A 62 18.70 -9.02 -9.48
C MET A 62 17.77 -7.84 -9.16
N ILE A 63 18.12 -6.63 -9.58
CA ILE A 63 17.27 -5.44 -9.38
C ILE A 63 15.91 -5.62 -10.05
N ILE A 64 15.85 -6.14 -11.28
CA ILE A 64 14.58 -6.39 -11.99
C ILE A 64 13.67 -7.32 -11.19
N LYS A 65 14.20 -8.40 -10.62
CA LYS A 65 13.41 -9.33 -9.83
C LYS A 65 12.84 -8.66 -8.58
N VAL A 66 13.69 -7.99 -7.79
CA VAL A 66 13.27 -7.24 -6.59
C VAL A 66 12.22 -6.20 -6.94
N PHE A 67 12.43 -5.44 -8.02
CA PHE A 67 11.53 -4.41 -8.50
C PHE A 67 10.16 -4.95 -8.91
N ARG A 68 10.12 -6.11 -9.58
CA ARG A 68 8.86 -6.77 -9.96
C ARG A 68 8.08 -7.25 -8.75
N TYR A 69 8.74 -7.85 -7.76
CA TYR A 69 8.08 -8.23 -6.51
C TYR A 69 7.54 -7.02 -5.75
N ASP A 70 8.34 -5.97 -5.60
CA ASP A 70 7.92 -4.76 -4.91
C ASP A 70 6.76 -4.06 -5.63
N SER A 71 6.79 -3.95 -6.96
CA SER A 71 5.73 -3.31 -7.75
C SER A 71 4.38 -4.02 -7.62
N LEU A 72 4.36 -5.35 -7.44
CA LEU A 72 3.14 -6.12 -7.22
C LEU A 72 2.41 -5.70 -5.93
N GLY A 73 3.16 -5.54 -4.83
CA GLY A 73 2.60 -5.10 -3.55
C GLY A 73 2.51 -3.58 -3.41
N GLY A 74 3.36 -2.85 -4.14
CA GLY A 74 3.49 -1.39 -4.06
C GLY A 74 2.46 -0.62 -4.88
N CYS A 75 2.06 -1.11 -6.04
CA CYS A 75 1.16 -0.35 -6.91
C CYS A 75 -0.29 -0.42 -6.45
N VAL A 76 -0.94 -1.56 -6.62
CA VAL A 76 -2.39 -1.68 -6.32
C VAL A 76 -2.68 -1.76 -4.83
N PRO A 77 -2.05 -2.65 -4.04
CA PRO A 77 -2.36 -2.74 -2.61
C PRO A 77 -2.08 -1.44 -1.86
N LEU A 78 -0.94 -0.80 -2.13
CA LEU A 78 -0.57 0.44 -1.45
C LEU A 78 -1.48 1.62 -1.85
N GLY A 79 -1.94 1.68 -3.12
CA GLY A 79 -2.95 2.63 -3.58
C GLY A 79 -4.26 2.48 -2.81
N ILE A 80 -4.80 1.26 -2.70
CA ILE A 80 -6.00 0.98 -1.90
C ILE A 80 -5.77 1.39 -0.44
N ASN A 81 -4.61 1.08 0.13
CA ASN A 81 -4.27 1.48 1.49
C ASN A 81 -4.24 3.00 1.65
N ALA A 82 -3.77 3.76 0.65
CA ALA A 82 -3.80 5.22 0.68
C ALA A 82 -5.24 5.77 0.75
N ALA A 83 -6.16 5.22 -0.03
CA ALA A 83 -7.58 5.58 0.02
C ALA A 83 -8.20 5.28 1.40
N VAL A 84 -7.86 4.13 1.99
CA VAL A 84 -8.29 3.74 3.35
C VAL A 84 -7.76 4.71 4.40
N MET A 85 -6.47 5.06 4.33
CA MET A 85 -5.87 6.04 5.24
C MET A 85 -6.51 7.42 5.09
N ALA A 86 -6.86 7.84 3.86
CA ALA A 86 -7.57 9.10 3.61
C ALA A 86 -8.94 9.14 4.30
N LEU A 87 -9.67 8.01 4.34
CA LEU A 87 -10.92 7.91 5.11
C LEU A 87 -10.66 8.05 6.61
N LEU A 88 -9.74 7.28 7.16
CA LEU A 88 -9.42 7.31 8.59
C LEU A 88 -8.98 8.71 9.05
N PHE A 89 -8.12 9.38 8.29
CA PHE A 89 -7.74 10.78 8.54
C PHE A 89 -8.95 11.72 8.42
N GLY A 90 -9.77 11.56 7.40
CA GLY A 90 -10.98 12.37 7.19
C GLY A 90 -11.99 12.29 8.34
N PHE A 91 -12.07 11.13 8.99
CA PHE A 91 -12.89 10.90 10.19
C PHE A 91 -12.13 11.14 11.51
N GLY A 92 -10.91 11.67 11.48
CA GLY A 92 -10.11 11.97 12.67
C GLY A 92 -9.65 10.75 13.46
N LYS A 93 -9.64 9.56 12.83
CA LYS A 93 -9.21 8.29 13.45
C LYS A 93 -7.68 8.08 13.31
N THR A 94 -6.91 9.12 13.61
CA THR A 94 -5.44 9.14 13.43
C THR A 94 -4.71 8.06 14.25
N LYS A 95 -5.23 7.67 15.40
CA LYS A 95 -4.66 6.57 16.20
C LYS A 95 -4.70 5.24 15.45
N LEU A 96 -5.77 4.98 14.66
CA LEU A 96 -5.88 3.76 13.86
C LEU A 96 -4.92 3.77 12.67
N THR A 97 -4.69 4.94 12.05
CA THR A 97 -3.69 5.05 10.98
C THR A 97 -2.28 4.81 11.50
N LEU A 98 -1.96 5.35 12.66
CA LEU A 98 -0.67 5.10 13.34
C LEU A 98 -0.51 3.60 13.63
N PHE A 99 -1.54 2.96 14.19
CA PHE A 99 -1.53 1.53 14.48
C PHE A 99 -1.30 0.68 13.23
N CYS A 100 -2.01 0.94 12.12
CA CYS A 100 -1.82 0.21 10.86
C CYS A 100 -0.39 0.39 10.31
N ASN A 101 0.17 1.61 10.35
CA ASN A 101 1.53 1.86 9.91
C ASN A 101 2.59 1.24 10.83
N PHE A 102 2.35 1.21 12.14
CA PHE A 102 3.19 0.50 13.09
C PHE A 102 3.21 -1.01 12.79
N CYS A 103 2.03 -1.62 12.61
CA CYS A 103 1.92 -3.03 12.24
C CYS A 103 2.63 -3.34 10.93
N ARG A 104 2.55 -2.46 9.95
CA ARG A 104 3.23 -2.62 8.64
C ARG A 104 4.73 -2.86 8.81
N VAL A 105 5.39 -2.11 9.69
CA VAL A 105 6.85 -2.18 9.86
C VAL A 105 7.21 -3.26 10.88
N PHE A 106 6.67 -3.18 12.09
CA PHE A 106 7.11 -4.00 13.21
C PHE A 106 6.49 -5.39 13.25
N VAL A 107 5.25 -5.55 12.77
CA VAL A 107 4.54 -6.84 12.81
C VAL A 107 4.70 -7.62 11.50
N PHE A 108 4.74 -6.94 10.36
CA PHE A 108 4.83 -7.61 9.07
C PHE A 108 6.24 -7.55 8.49
N ARG A 109 6.80 -6.37 8.26
CA ARG A 109 8.07 -6.24 7.52
C ARG A 109 9.25 -6.87 8.22
N ILE A 110 9.47 -6.55 9.50
CA ILE A 110 10.63 -7.05 10.26
C ILE A 110 10.56 -8.56 10.47
N PRO A 111 9.43 -9.16 10.95
CA PRO A 111 9.39 -10.60 11.17
C PRO A 111 9.46 -11.42 9.88
N ILE A 112 8.82 -10.95 8.79
CA ILE A 112 8.86 -11.63 7.49
C ILE A 112 10.29 -11.59 6.94
N LEU A 113 10.98 -10.44 7.03
CA LEU A 113 12.38 -10.33 6.59
C LEU A 113 13.28 -11.29 7.38
N TRP A 114 13.15 -11.29 8.70
CA TRP A 114 13.91 -12.19 9.57
C TRP A 114 13.66 -13.67 9.23
N ALA A 115 12.39 -14.04 9.03
CA ALA A 115 12.02 -15.40 8.68
C ALA A 115 12.60 -15.81 7.31
N LEU A 116 12.47 -14.97 6.29
CA LEU A 116 13.01 -15.27 4.96
C LEU A 116 14.52 -15.38 4.94
N GLN A 117 15.22 -14.54 5.70
CA GLN A 117 16.70 -14.59 5.78
C GLN A 117 17.23 -15.81 6.53
N ASN A 118 16.48 -16.31 7.55
CA ASN A 118 16.92 -17.47 8.33
C ASN A 118 16.49 -18.81 7.73
N PHE A 119 15.33 -18.87 7.06
CA PHE A 119 14.75 -20.12 6.56
C PHE A 119 14.90 -20.30 5.05
N THR A 120 15.38 -19.28 4.30
CA THR A 120 15.52 -19.36 2.84
C THR A 120 16.88 -18.85 2.39
N THR A 121 17.31 -19.28 1.20
CA THR A 121 18.57 -18.86 0.56
C THR A 121 18.34 -17.76 -0.50
N LEU A 122 17.21 -17.05 -0.43
CA LEU A 122 16.78 -16.07 -1.45
C LEU A 122 17.67 -14.81 -1.54
N GLY A 123 18.55 -14.58 -0.56
CA GLY A 123 19.45 -13.43 -0.57
C GLY A 123 18.71 -12.10 -0.71
N SER A 124 19.12 -11.28 -1.68
CA SER A 124 18.54 -9.95 -1.94
C SER A 124 17.12 -9.97 -2.48
N GLU A 125 16.65 -11.05 -3.11
CA GLU A 125 15.27 -11.19 -3.58
C GLU A 125 14.28 -11.18 -2.42
N SER A 126 14.71 -11.61 -1.22
CA SER A 126 13.89 -11.58 0.00
C SER A 126 13.34 -10.19 0.32
N VAL A 127 14.09 -9.13 0.01
CA VAL A 127 13.66 -7.74 0.27
C VAL A 127 12.43 -7.39 -0.55
N GLY A 128 12.42 -7.71 -1.85
CA GLY A 128 11.25 -7.46 -2.72
C GLY A 128 10.02 -8.23 -2.27
N ILE A 129 10.21 -9.50 -1.86
CA ILE A 129 9.11 -10.35 -1.36
C ILE A 129 8.55 -9.79 -0.04
N VAL A 130 9.41 -9.35 0.87
CA VAL A 130 8.99 -8.73 2.14
C VAL A 130 8.20 -7.45 1.89
N MET A 131 8.66 -6.60 0.97
CA MET A 131 7.94 -5.38 0.59
C MET A 131 6.55 -5.70 0.04
N CYS A 132 6.47 -6.65 -0.89
CA CYS A 132 5.20 -7.13 -1.45
C CYS A 132 4.25 -7.63 -0.36
N LEU A 133 4.68 -8.61 0.42
CA LEU A 133 3.85 -9.24 1.46
C LEU A 133 3.44 -8.24 2.54
N SER A 134 4.36 -7.41 3.03
CA SER A 134 4.03 -6.42 4.07
C SER A 134 3.01 -5.39 3.58
N ASN A 135 3.07 -4.96 2.32
CA ASN A 135 2.11 -4.03 1.75
C ASN A 135 0.72 -4.68 1.57
N ILE A 136 0.66 -5.94 1.11
CA ILE A 136 -0.59 -6.70 0.98
C ILE A 136 -1.23 -6.92 2.35
N LEU A 137 -0.48 -7.41 3.33
CA LEU A 137 -0.98 -7.67 4.68
C LEU A 137 -1.47 -6.38 5.36
N THR A 138 -0.73 -5.28 5.19
CA THR A 138 -1.14 -3.96 5.70
C THR A 138 -2.45 -3.50 5.06
N THR A 139 -2.60 -3.69 3.75
CA THR A 139 -3.83 -3.33 3.04
C THR A 139 -5.01 -4.14 3.54
N ILE A 140 -4.85 -5.45 3.74
CA ILE A 140 -5.89 -6.31 4.32
C ILE A 140 -6.26 -5.83 5.73
N LEU A 141 -5.26 -5.61 6.61
CA LEU A 141 -5.50 -5.10 7.97
C LEU A 141 -6.25 -3.77 7.96
N SER A 142 -5.79 -2.82 7.14
CA SER A 142 -6.41 -1.49 7.06
C SER A 142 -7.82 -1.53 6.49
N CYS A 143 -8.11 -2.42 5.54
CA CYS A 143 -9.47 -2.66 5.03
C CYS A 143 -10.38 -3.22 6.13
N ILE A 144 -9.91 -4.18 6.94
CA ILE A 144 -10.66 -4.72 8.07
C ILE A 144 -10.97 -3.62 9.08
N VAL A 145 -9.97 -2.85 9.49
CA VAL A 145 -10.14 -1.73 10.43
C VAL A 145 -11.16 -0.72 9.89
N THR A 146 -11.04 -0.38 8.61
CA THR A 146 -11.95 0.57 7.96
C THR A 146 -13.37 0.05 7.87
N PHE A 147 -13.57 -1.25 7.62
CA PHE A 147 -14.88 -1.87 7.61
C PHE A 147 -15.60 -1.66 8.97
N PHE A 148 -14.92 -1.90 10.09
CA PHE A 148 -15.46 -1.65 11.42
C PHE A 148 -15.74 -0.16 11.66
N VAL A 149 -14.85 0.72 11.23
CA VAL A 149 -15.04 2.17 11.36
C VAL A 149 -16.28 2.64 10.56
N ILE A 150 -16.43 2.20 9.31
CA ILE A 150 -17.61 2.54 8.49
C ILE A 150 -18.89 2.01 9.11
N ARG A 151 -18.87 0.80 9.67
CA ARG A 151 -20.04 0.22 10.36
C ARG A 151 -20.47 1.07 11.55
N ASN A 152 -19.53 1.51 12.38
CA ASN A 152 -19.81 2.37 13.52
C ASN A 152 -20.33 3.74 13.08
N ILE A 153 -19.69 4.36 12.08
CA ILE A 153 -20.13 5.64 11.52
C ILE A 153 -21.59 5.56 11.00
N LYS A 154 -21.94 4.47 10.32
CA LYS A 154 -23.32 4.27 9.82
C LYS A 154 -24.31 4.06 10.95
N LYS A 155 -23.92 3.41 12.04
CA LYS A 155 -24.76 3.22 13.22
C LYS A 155 -25.04 4.57 13.87
N ASP A 156 -23.98 5.32 14.19
CA ASP A 156 -24.09 6.65 14.82
C ASP A 156 -24.96 7.61 13.98
N TYR A 157 -24.80 7.56 12.65
CA TYR A 157 -25.59 8.38 11.73
C TYR A 157 -27.08 7.99 11.71
N LYS A 158 -27.40 6.69 11.85
CA LYS A 158 -28.77 6.20 11.88
C LYS A 158 -29.48 6.54 13.19
N GLU A 159 -28.76 6.67 14.29
CA GLU A 159 -29.28 7.04 15.61
C GLU A 159 -29.50 8.57 15.74
N MET A 160 -28.92 9.39 14.85
CA MET A 160 -29.08 10.85 14.83
C MET A 160 -30.23 11.35 13.95
N ILE A 161 -30.87 10.49 13.16
CA ILE A 161 -32.02 10.78 12.28
C ILE A 161 -33.29 10.13 12.85
#